data_33e4acf2d8c875f56ed52b566d3646ff
#
_entry.id   33e4acf2d8c875f56ed52b566d3646ff
#
_cell.length_a   1.000
_cell.length_b   1.000
_cell.length_c   1.000
_cell.angle_alpha   90.00
_cell.angle_beta   90.00
_cell.angle_gamma   90.00
#
_symmetry.space_group_name_H-M   'P 1'
#
loop_
_entity.id
_entity.type
_entity.pdbx_description
1 polymer ?
#
loop_
_entity_poly.entity_id
_entity_poly.type
_entity_poly.pdbx_seq_one_letter_code
_entity_poly.pdbx_strand_id
1 'polypeptide(L)'
;MKDTQSLKLLVVDDEPGIVDFVKKIYQRKGFTTFGATDGVSAVEIFEKERPNISLIDIHMPYSPIDGVETLKKIRELDSNACCIMVTRITEKEKVERSKQLGAAAYILKPLELRDLDKAISDALNIPL
;
A
#
# COMPACT_ATOMS: atom_id res chain seq x y z
N MET A 1 7.47 -16.68 14.83
CA MET A 1 7.54 -15.21 14.61
C MET A 1 8.13 -14.94 13.24
N LYS A 2 7.46 -14.09 12.46
CA LYS A 2 7.97 -13.76 11.13
C LYS A 2 9.14 -12.80 11.21
N ASP A 3 10.17 -13.06 10.42
CA ASP A 3 11.29 -12.17 10.24
C ASP A 3 10.92 -11.15 9.16
N THR A 4 11.08 -9.86 9.44
CA THR A 4 10.80 -8.80 8.47
C THR A 4 11.69 -8.90 7.23
N GLN A 5 12.88 -9.53 7.34
CA GLN A 5 13.78 -9.70 6.21
C GLN A 5 13.19 -10.56 5.09
N SER A 6 12.22 -11.43 5.41
CA SER A 6 11.56 -12.27 4.42
C SER A 6 10.29 -11.62 3.84
N LEU A 7 9.91 -10.42 4.32
CA LEU A 7 8.69 -9.75 3.93
C LEU A 7 8.95 -8.70 2.86
N LYS A 8 7.99 -8.59 1.93
CA LYS A 8 8.04 -7.62 0.84
C LYS A 8 6.93 -6.59 1.02
N LEU A 9 7.26 -5.32 0.79
CA LEU A 9 6.32 -4.21 0.91
C LEU A 9 6.35 -3.37 -0.37
N LEU A 10 5.17 -3.09 -0.91
CA LEU A 10 5.00 -2.19 -2.05
C LEU A 10 4.37 -0.90 -1.58
N VAL A 11 4.93 0.24 -1.98
CA VAL A 11 4.32 1.55 -1.74
C VAL A 11 3.98 2.21 -3.07
N VAL A 12 2.75 2.70 -3.18
CA VAL A 12 2.20 3.30 -4.39
C VAL A 12 1.70 4.70 -4.06
N ASP A 13 2.32 5.71 -4.67
CA ASP A 13 1.95 7.11 -4.49
C ASP A 13 2.51 7.89 -5.67
N ASP A 14 1.74 8.80 -6.27
CA ASP A 14 2.23 9.54 -7.43
C ASP A 14 3.24 10.64 -7.08
N GLU A 15 3.54 10.83 -5.81
CA GLU A 15 4.62 11.71 -5.36
C GLU A 15 5.89 10.87 -5.07
N PRO A 16 6.93 10.97 -5.92
CA PRO A 16 8.15 10.15 -5.74
C PRO A 16 8.81 10.33 -4.37
N GLY A 17 8.73 11.52 -3.80
CA GLY A 17 9.31 11.79 -2.47
C GLY A 17 8.67 10.96 -1.37
N ILE A 18 7.36 10.74 -1.45
CA ILE A 18 6.66 9.91 -0.48
C ILE A 18 7.05 8.44 -0.66
N VAL A 19 7.12 7.98 -1.90
CA VAL A 19 7.55 6.61 -2.21
C VAL A 19 8.94 6.35 -1.62
N ASP A 20 9.89 7.24 -1.89
CA ASP A 20 11.27 7.11 -1.39
C ASP A 20 11.33 7.14 0.14
N PHE A 21 10.57 8.03 0.75
CA PHE A 21 10.54 8.17 2.21
C PHE A 21 10.05 6.88 2.88
N VAL A 22 8.93 6.35 2.42
CA VAL A 22 8.34 5.13 2.98
C VAL A 22 9.26 3.92 2.74
N LYS A 23 9.81 3.80 1.53
CA LYS A 23 10.74 2.71 1.22
C LYS A 23 11.94 2.70 2.17
N LYS A 24 12.55 3.86 2.41
CA LYS A 24 13.72 3.95 3.29
C LYS A 24 13.40 3.54 4.72
N ILE A 25 12.24 3.94 5.23
CA ILE A 25 11.81 3.58 6.58
C ILE A 25 11.73 2.05 6.70
N TYR A 26 11.03 1.40 5.78
CA TYR A 26 10.77 -0.03 5.92
C TYR A 26 11.94 -0.90 5.48
N GLN A 27 12.83 -0.40 4.61
CA GLN A 27 14.11 -1.06 4.36
C GLN A 27 14.92 -1.16 5.66
N ARG A 28 14.95 -0.10 6.46
CA ARG A 28 15.67 -0.10 7.74
C ARG A 28 15.07 -1.07 8.75
N LYS A 29 13.78 -1.37 8.60
CA LYS A 29 13.09 -2.37 9.44
C LYS A 29 13.23 -3.79 8.92
N GLY A 30 13.95 -3.99 7.81
CA GLY A 30 14.26 -5.31 7.28
C GLY A 30 13.38 -5.77 6.12
N PHE A 31 12.43 -4.96 5.68
CA PHE A 31 11.61 -5.30 4.51
C PHE A 31 12.39 -5.17 3.21
N THR A 32 12.07 -6.01 2.24
CA THR A 32 12.40 -5.77 0.84
C THR A 32 11.30 -4.87 0.28
N THR A 33 11.67 -3.68 -0.19
CA THR A 33 10.68 -2.68 -0.57
C THR A 33 10.67 -2.42 -2.07
N PHE A 34 9.47 -2.15 -2.58
CA PHE A 34 9.22 -1.77 -3.98
C PHE A 34 8.39 -0.50 -3.99
N GLY A 35 8.60 0.34 -4.99
CA GLY A 35 7.86 1.57 -5.11
C GLY A 35 7.32 1.76 -6.51
N ALA A 36 6.13 2.34 -6.62
CA ALA A 36 5.53 2.71 -7.89
C ALA A 36 4.91 4.10 -7.75
N THR A 37 5.02 4.91 -8.81
CA THR A 37 4.45 6.25 -8.83
C THR A 37 3.15 6.32 -9.64
N ASP A 38 2.67 5.18 -10.11
CA ASP A 38 1.36 5.07 -10.76
C ASP A 38 0.78 3.68 -10.56
N GLY A 39 -0.53 3.56 -10.80
CA GLY A 39 -1.24 2.31 -10.56
C GLY A 39 -0.90 1.20 -11.53
N VAL A 40 -0.58 1.54 -12.79
CA VAL A 40 -0.23 0.53 -13.80
C VAL A 40 1.07 -0.16 -13.42
N SER A 41 2.10 0.63 -13.09
CA SER A 41 3.38 0.10 -12.63
C SER A 41 3.23 -0.71 -11.34
N ALA A 42 2.35 -0.26 -10.44
CA ALA A 42 2.07 -0.96 -9.19
C ALA A 42 1.51 -2.37 -9.44
N VAL A 43 0.57 -2.50 -10.37
CA VAL A 43 -0.01 -3.80 -10.71
C VAL A 43 1.04 -4.72 -11.33
N GLU A 44 1.90 -4.20 -12.20
CA GLU A 44 3.00 -4.97 -12.79
C GLU A 44 3.97 -5.48 -11.72
N ILE A 45 4.34 -4.62 -10.78
CA ILE A 45 5.22 -5.00 -9.66
C ILE A 45 4.54 -6.06 -8.79
N PHE A 46 3.25 -5.86 -8.49
CA PHE A 46 2.52 -6.84 -7.69
C PHE A 46 2.50 -8.21 -8.35
N GLU A 47 2.24 -8.26 -9.64
CA GLU A 47 2.19 -9.53 -10.37
C GLU A 47 3.53 -10.27 -10.33
N LYS A 48 4.63 -9.52 -10.49
CA LYS A 48 5.97 -10.10 -10.52
C LYS A 48 6.49 -10.47 -9.14
N GLU A 49 6.34 -9.56 -8.16
CA GLU A 49 7.01 -9.68 -6.86
C GLU A 49 6.12 -10.24 -5.76
N ARG A 50 4.81 -10.17 -5.91
CA ARG A 50 3.83 -10.65 -4.92
C ARG A 50 4.15 -10.15 -3.50
N PRO A 51 4.18 -8.84 -3.28
CA PRO A 51 4.50 -8.30 -1.95
C PRO A 51 3.48 -8.76 -0.90
N ASN A 52 3.96 -8.92 0.32
CA ASN A 52 3.13 -9.32 1.46
C ASN A 52 2.13 -8.25 1.85
N ILE A 53 2.47 -6.99 1.61
CA ILE A 53 1.62 -5.86 1.90
C ILE A 53 1.85 -4.74 0.89
N SER A 54 0.78 -4.05 0.52
CA SER A 54 0.84 -2.90 -0.39
C SER A 54 0.17 -1.70 0.25
N LEU A 55 0.85 -0.56 0.24
CA LEU A 55 0.32 0.72 0.68
C LEU A 55 -0.05 1.49 -0.58
N ILE A 56 -1.32 1.84 -0.74
CA ILE A 56 -1.83 2.43 -1.98
C ILE A 56 -2.53 3.76 -1.69
N ASP A 57 -2.00 4.85 -2.25
CA ASP A 57 -2.65 6.15 -2.18
C ASP A 57 -3.91 6.13 -3.06
N ILE A 58 -5.04 6.52 -2.51
CA ILE A 58 -6.30 6.56 -3.26
C ILE A 58 -6.25 7.65 -4.34
N HIS A 59 -5.77 8.84 -3.99
CA HIS A 59 -5.78 10.00 -4.88
C HIS A 59 -4.47 10.12 -5.64
N MET A 60 -4.49 9.72 -6.91
CA MET A 60 -3.32 9.79 -7.79
C MET A 60 -3.70 10.42 -9.13
N PRO A 61 -3.86 11.77 -9.18
CA PRO A 61 -4.38 12.42 -10.38
C PRO A 61 -3.46 12.30 -11.61
N TYR A 62 -2.17 12.03 -11.40
CA TYR A 62 -1.22 11.86 -12.51
C TYR A 62 -1.06 10.41 -12.96
N SER A 63 -1.74 9.48 -12.29
CA SER A 63 -1.73 8.06 -12.65
C SER A 63 -2.87 7.77 -13.64
N PRO A 64 -2.67 6.89 -14.63
CA PRO A 64 -3.75 6.48 -15.55
C PRO A 64 -4.94 5.84 -14.82
N ILE A 65 -4.68 5.15 -13.72
CA ILE A 65 -5.72 4.59 -12.85
C ILE A 65 -5.48 5.09 -11.43
N ASP A 66 -6.55 5.31 -10.66
CA ASP A 66 -6.42 5.76 -9.29
C ASP A 66 -6.13 4.59 -8.34
N GLY A 67 -6.03 4.89 -7.03
CA GLY A 67 -5.71 3.87 -6.04
C GLY A 67 -6.79 2.80 -5.89
N VAL A 68 -8.05 3.16 -6.04
CA VAL A 68 -9.16 2.19 -5.94
C VAL A 68 -9.11 1.20 -7.10
N GLU A 69 -8.88 1.69 -8.32
CA GLU A 69 -8.74 0.82 -9.49
C GLU A 69 -7.49 -0.05 -9.38
N THR A 70 -6.40 0.50 -8.83
CA THR A 70 -5.19 -0.26 -8.55
C THR A 70 -5.48 -1.41 -7.59
N LEU A 71 -6.18 -1.12 -6.50
CA LEU A 71 -6.61 -2.14 -5.53
C LEU A 71 -7.44 -3.23 -6.21
N LYS A 72 -8.40 -2.82 -7.03
CA LYS A 72 -9.27 -3.77 -7.73
C LYS A 72 -8.45 -4.74 -8.57
N LYS A 73 -7.51 -4.23 -9.35
CA LYS A 73 -6.66 -5.06 -10.22
C LYS A 73 -5.76 -6.00 -9.42
N ILE A 74 -5.20 -5.52 -8.33
CA ILE A 74 -4.39 -6.35 -7.44
C ILE A 74 -5.22 -7.48 -6.83
N ARG A 75 -6.42 -7.17 -6.36
CA ARG A 75 -7.32 -8.17 -5.78
C ARG A 75 -7.82 -9.18 -6.81
N GLU A 76 -7.92 -8.80 -8.08
CA GLU A 76 -8.22 -9.73 -9.16
C GLU A 76 -7.07 -10.72 -9.40
N LEU A 77 -5.82 -10.27 -9.22
CA LEU A 77 -4.64 -11.14 -9.33
C LEU A 77 -4.49 -12.06 -8.13
N ASP A 78 -4.87 -11.59 -6.95
CA ASP A 78 -4.75 -12.33 -5.70
C ASP A 78 -5.85 -11.89 -4.74
N SER A 79 -6.87 -12.72 -4.57
CA SER A 79 -8.00 -12.40 -3.69
C SER A 79 -7.62 -12.30 -2.21
N ASN A 80 -6.41 -12.72 -1.85
CA ASN A 80 -5.88 -12.63 -0.48
C ASN A 80 -4.86 -11.49 -0.32
N ALA A 81 -4.68 -10.65 -1.35
CA ALA A 81 -3.73 -9.55 -1.28
C ALA A 81 -4.06 -8.60 -0.13
N CYS A 82 -3.05 -8.28 0.67
CA CYS A 82 -3.18 -7.37 1.80
C CYS A 82 -2.85 -5.96 1.33
N CYS A 83 -3.84 -5.10 1.27
CA CYS A 83 -3.69 -3.74 0.80
C CYS A 83 -4.20 -2.75 1.85
N ILE A 84 -3.37 -1.76 2.18
CA ILE A 84 -3.73 -0.66 3.07
C ILE A 84 -3.89 0.58 2.20
N MET A 85 -5.05 1.24 2.30
CA MET A 85 -5.32 2.44 1.52
C MET A 85 -4.91 3.68 2.30
N VAL A 86 -4.25 4.61 1.61
CA VAL A 86 -3.91 5.92 2.16
C VAL A 86 -4.88 6.93 1.56
N THR A 87 -5.57 7.69 2.39
CA THR A 87 -6.70 8.50 1.95
C THR A 87 -6.73 9.87 2.60
N ARG A 88 -7.50 10.77 2.00
CA ARG A 88 -7.86 12.07 2.57
C ARG A 88 -9.25 11.97 3.14
N ILE A 89 -9.57 12.82 4.10
CA ILE A 89 -10.90 12.85 4.73
C ILE A 89 -12.02 13.09 3.71
N THR A 90 -11.70 13.72 2.58
CA THR A 90 -12.67 14.04 1.52
C THR A 90 -12.98 12.88 0.58
N GLU A 91 -12.34 11.74 0.73
CA GLU A 91 -12.43 10.60 -0.20
C GLU A 91 -13.39 9.51 0.27
N LYS A 92 -14.50 9.89 0.90
CA LYS A 92 -15.43 8.94 1.56
C LYS A 92 -15.98 7.87 0.63
N GLU A 93 -16.42 8.24 -0.59
CA GLU A 93 -16.97 7.30 -1.54
C GLU A 93 -15.94 6.28 -2.00
N LYS A 94 -14.72 6.74 -2.22
CA LYS A 94 -13.62 5.88 -2.63
C LYS A 94 -13.19 4.95 -1.51
N VAL A 95 -13.24 5.41 -0.26
CA VAL A 95 -12.98 4.56 0.91
C VAL A 95 -14.01 3.44 0.97
N GLU A 96 -15.30 3.76 0.83
CA GLU A 96 -16.36 2.75 0.84
C GLU A 96 -16.18 1.72 -0.28
N ARG A 97 -15.83 2.19 -1.48
CA ARG A 97 -15.56 1.30 -2.61
C ARG A 97 -14.39 0.37 -2.32
N SER A 98 -13.31 0.89 -1.73
CA SER A 98 -12.15 0.08 -1.39
C SER A 98 -12.44 -0.94 -0.30
N LYS A 99 -13.35 -0.63 0.64
CA LYS A 99 -13.83 -1.62 1.60
C LYS A 99 -14.50 -2.79 0.91
N GLN A 100 -15.39 -2.49 -0.06
CA GLN A 100 -16.08 -3.52 -0.84
C GLN A 100 -15.10 -4.39 -1.62
N LEU A 101 -13.97 -3.81 -2.04
CA LEU A 101 -12.93 -4.51 -2.77
C LEU A 101 -11.95 -5.26 -1.86
N GLY A 102 -12.13 -5.19 -0.54
CA GLY A 102 -11.37 -5.98 0.40
C GLY A 102 -10.09 -5.35 0.94
N ALA A 103 -10.00 -4.01 0.97
CA ALA A 103 -8.87 -3.36 1.61
C ALA A 103 -8.79 -3.74 3.09
N ALA A 104 -7.58 -3.97 3.59
CA ALA A 104 -7.38 -4.43 4.97
C ALA A 104 -7.47 -3.31 6.00
N ALA A 105 -7.07 -2.10 5.63
CA ALA A 105 -7.06 -0.96 6.54
C ALA A 105 -6.98 0.36 5.76
N TYR A 106 -7.13 1.47 6.49
CA TYR A 106 -7.09 2.83 5.95
C TYR A 106 -6.23 3.70 6.83
N ILE A 107 -5.44 4.57 6.21
CA ILE A 107 -4.62 5.55 6.91
C ILE A 107 -4.96 6.91 6.33
N LEU A 108 -5.22 7.89 7.19
CA LEU A 108 -5.49 9.27 6.77
C LEU A 108 -4.18 10.02 6.55
N LYS A 109 -4.12 10.84 5.50
CA LYS A 109 -3.03 11.78 5.30
C LYS A 109 -3.22 12.98 6.24
N PRO A 110 -2.13 13.60 6.75
CA PRO A 110 -0.73 13.31 6.43
C PRO A 110 -0.23 12.01 7.04
N LEU A 111 0.70 11.35 6.33
CA LEU A 111 1.27 10.09 6.79
C LEU A 111 2.12 10.28 8.03
N GLU A 112 1.78 9.56 9.09
CA GLU A 112 2.57 9.52 10.31
C GLU A 112 3.12 8.12 10.51
N LEU A 113 4.39 8.03 10.91
CA LEU A 113 5.07 6.74 11.08
C LEU A 113 4.31 5.83 12.05
N ARG A 114 3.80 6.40 13.15
CA ARG A 114 3.03 5.62 14.13
C ARG A 114 1.82 4.93 13.52
N ASP A 115 1.09 5.65 12.66
CA ASP A 115 -0.10 5.11 12.01
C ASP A 115 0.27 4.04 10.98
N LEU A 116 1.35 4.26 10.22
CA LEU A 116 1.87 3.28 9.26
C LEU A 116 2.30 2.00 9.98
N ASP A 117 3.11 2.14 11.03
CA ASP A 117 3.60 0.98 11.79
C ASP A 117 2.45 0.18 12.38
N LYS A 118 1.45 0.86 12.96
CA LYS A 118 0.30 0.19 13.54
C LYS A 118 -0.49 -0.59 12.49
N ALA A 119 -0.78 0.05 11.35
CA ALA A 119 -1.56 -0.60 10.29
C ALA A 119 -0.82 -1.81 9.71
N ILE A 120 0.48 -1.69 9.47
CA ILE A 120 1.29 -2.78 8.92
C ILE A 120 1.44 -3.90 9.94
N SER A 121 1.74 -3.54 11.19
CA SER A 121 1.87 -4.52 12.28
C SER A 121 0.59 -5.32 12.47
N ASP A 122 -0.56 -4.65 12.50
CA ASP A 122 -1.86 -5.31 12.67
C ASP A 122 -2.17 -6.21 11.46
N ALA A 123 -1.92 -5.71 10.24
CA ALA A 123 -2.26 -6.44 9.02
C ALA A 123 -1.41 -7.70 8.84
N LEU A 124 -0.13 -7.64 9.19
CA LEU A 124 0.80 -8.76 9.04
C LEU A 124 0.97 -9.57 10.31
N ASN A 125 0.40 -9.12 11.42
CA ASN A 125 0.52 -9.76 12.74
C ASN A 125 1.98 -9.92 13.15
N ILE A 126 2.74 -8.83 13.07
CA ILE A 126 4.16 -8.78 13.45
C ILE A 126 4.42 -7.54 14.31
N PRO A 127 5.45 -7.56 15.17
CA PRO A 127 5.86 -6.34 15.86
C PRO A 127 6.68 -5.43 14.93
N LEU A 128 6.52 -4.15 15.10
CA LEU A 128 7.31 -3.15 14.36
C LEU A 128 7.86 -2.06 15.28
#